data_31a312d87dc6b68cbc7f5fd176e3a5a4
#
_entry.id   31a312d87dc6b68cbc7f5fd176e3a5a4
#
_cell.length_a   1.000
_cell.length_b   1.000
_cell.length_c   1.000
_cell.angle_alpha   90.00
_cell.angle_beta   90.00
_cell.angle_gamma   90.00
#
_symmetry.space_group_name_H-M   'P 1'
#
loop_
_entity.id
_entity.type
_entity.pdbx_description
1 polymer ?
#
loop_
_entity_poly.entity_id
_entity_poly.type
_entity_poly.pdbx_seq_one_letter_code
_entity_poly.pdbx_strand_id
1 'polypeptide(L)'
;SLVKAREIPAGECLVFEGFMDFLSAVTLGVTGNADCLVLNSVANVEKAAGLLDGYGRIGCFLDRDEAGRRTLAALTMRYGERVTDRSSLYDGCKDLNEYLQLTTKKQKNNHLKIEEQ
;
A
#
# COMPACT_ATOMS: atom_id res chain seq x y z
N SER A 1 -6.75 -1.54 -10.79
CA SER A 1 -8.10 -1.95 -10.33
C SER A 1 -8.44 -1.29 -9.01
N LEU A 2 -9.67 -0.83 -8.91
CA LEU A 2 -10.19 -0.23 -7.69
C LEU A 2 -11.02 -1.28 -6.91
N VAL A 3 -10.64 -1.51 -5.65
CA VAL A 3 -11.36 -2.39 -4.75
C VAL A 3 -12.05 -1.52 -3.69
N LYS A 4 -13.37 -1.55 -3.67
CA LYS A 4 -14.16 -0.75 -2.73
C LYS A 4 -14.54 -1.57 -1.51
N ALA A 5 -14.39 -1.00 -0.33
CA ALA A 5 -14.78 -1.65 0.93
C ALA A 5 -16.28 -1.60 1.17
N ARG A 6 -16.99 -0.66 0.51
CA ARG A 6 -18.45 -0.47 0.63
C ARG A 6 -19.02 0.08 -0.68
N GLU A 7 -20.35 0.05 -0.80
CA GLU A 7 -21.04 0.63 -1.95
C GLU A 7 -20.82 2.14 -2.07
N ILE A 8 -20.78 2.85 -0.94
CA ILE A 8 -20.47 4.29 -0.90
C ILE A 8 -18.97 4.41 -0.76
N PRO A 9 -18.29 5.19 -1.63
CA PRO A 9 -16.84 5.35 -1.53
C PRO A 9 -16.39 5.81 -0.14
N ALA A 10 -15.34 5.17 0.38
CA ALA A 10 -14.73 5.60 1.64
C ALA A 10 -14.04 6.95 1.45
N GLY A 11 -13.80 7.67 2.57
CA GLY A 11 -13.07 8.94 2.54
C GLY A 11 -11.59 8.77 2.22
N GLU A 12 -11.06 7.57 2.31
CA GLU A 12 -9.66 7.25 2.08
C GLU A 12 -9.50 6.17 1.01
N CYS A 13 -8.49 6.33 0.16
CA CYS A 13 -8.07 5.30 -0.78
C CYS A 13 -6.60 4.98 -0.56
N LEU A 14 -6.27 3.70 -0.47
CA LEU A 14 -4.88 3.23 -0.35
C LEU A 14 -4.39 2.82 -1.73
N VAL A 15 -3.18 3.23 -2.08
CA VAL A 15 -2.60 2.99 -3.40
C VAL A 15 -1.43 2.03 -3.30
N PHE A 16 -1.44 0.98 -4.12
CA PHE A 16 -0.41 -0.06 -4.19
C PHE A 16 0.12 -0.16 -5.61
N GLU A 17 1.42 -0.44 -5.76
CA GLU A 17 1.98 -0.68 -7.10
C GLU A 17 1.58 -2.04 -7.65
N GLY A 18 1.60 -3.08 -6.82
CA GLY A 18 1.33 -4.44 -7.25
C GLY A 18 0.24 -5.11 -6.43
N PHE A 19 -0.39 -6.11 -7.05
CA PHE A 19 -1.46 -6.86 -6.41
C PHE A 19 -0.97 -7.61 -5.16
N MET A 20 0.27 -8.11 -5.17
CA MET A 20 0.82 -8.80 -4.00
C MET A 20 0.98 -7.89 -2.80
N ASP A 21 1.30 -6.61 -3.02
CA ASP A 21 1.37 -5.64 -1.93
C ASP A 21 -0.01 -5.37 -1.34
N PHE A 22 -1.03 -5.29 -2.19
CA PHE A 22 -2.41 -5.18 -1.76
C PHE A 22 -2.81 -6.38 -0.87
N LEU A 23 -2.53 -7.61 -1.31
CA LEU A 23 -2.83 -8.79 -0.52
C LEU A 23 -2.07 -8.79 0.81
N SER A 24 -0.82 -8.32 0.80
CA SER A 24 -0.03 -8.20 2.01
C SER A 24 -0.65 -7.22 3.00
N ALA A 25 -1.17 -6.10 2.51
CA ALA A 25 -1.85 -5.11 3.35
C ALA A 25 -3.12 -5.70 3.98
N VAL A 26 -3.89 -6.45 3.21
CA VAL A 26 -5.09 -7.14 3.72
C VAL A 26 -4.69 -8.12 4.83
N THR A 27 -3.65 -8.91 4.60
CA THR A 27 -3.16 -9.89 5.55
C THR A 27 -2.68 -9.22 6.84
N LEU A 28 -2.01 -8.08 6.74
CA LEU A 28 -1.52 -7.33 7.89
C LEU A 28 -2.65 -6.56 8.63
N GLY A 29 -3.83 -6.45 8.01
CA GLY A 29 -4.95 -5.76 8.62
C GLY A 29 -4.84 -4.23 8.58
N VAL A 30 -4.03 -3.68 7.68
CA VAL A 30 -3.81 -2.22 7.62
C VAL A 30 -4.74 -1.49 6.66
N THR A 31 -5.61 -2.21 5.94
CA THR A 31 -6.52 -1.59 4.97
C THR A 31 -7.75 -0.96 5.64
N GLY A 32 -8.19 -1.51 6.76
CA GLY A 32 -9.37 -1.01 7.47
C GLY A 32 -10.59 -0.93 6.56
N ASN A 33 -11.27 0.22 6.57
CA ASN A 33 -12.43 0.49 5.74
C ASN A 33 -12.09 1.32 4.49
N ALA A 34 -10.80 1.49 4.20
CA ALA A 34 -10.38 2.26 3.03
C ALA A 34 -10.60 1.49 1.74
N ASP A 35 -10.93 2.21 0.67
CA ASP A 35 -10.87 1.62 -0.67
C ASP A 35 -9.40 1.44 -1.07
N CYS A 36 -9.14 0.53 -1.99
CA CYS A 36 -7.77 0.21 -2.41
C CYS A 36 -7.66 0.28 -3.92
N LEU A 37 -6.59 0.92 -4.40
CA LEU A 37 -6.29 1.04 -5.82
C LEU A 37 -4.95 0.36 -6.11
N VAL A 38 -4.97 -0.62 -7.01
CA VAL A 38 -3.76 -1.32 -7.44
C VAL A 38 -3.40 -0.83 -8.84
N LEU A 39 -2.21 -0.23 -8.96
CA LEU A 39 -1.77 0.38 -10.22
C LEU A 39 -1.34 -0.66 -11.26
N ASN A 40 -0.71 -1.74 -10.81
CA ASN A 40 -0.14 -2.82 -11.64
C ASN A 40 1.04 -2.37 -12.54
N SER A 41 1.17 -1.08 -12.79
CA SER A 41 2.24 -0.51 -13.60
C SER A 41 2.33 0.99 -13.35
N VAL A 42 3.54 1.53 -13.32
CA VAL A 42 3.78 2.96 -13.21
C VAL A 42 3.11 3.73 -14.36
N ALA A 43 3.00 3.09 -15.54
CA ALA A 43 2.35 3.69 -16.71
C ALA A 43 0.86 3.96 -16.51
N ASN A 44 0.23 3.33 -15.50
CA ASN A 44 -1.19 3.49 -15.22
C ASN A 44 -1.50 4.64 -14.25
N VAL A 45 -0.49 5.40 -13.81
CA VAL A 45 -0.69 6.47 -12.81
C VAL A 45 -1.70 7.51 -13.29
N GLU A 46 -1.59 7.97 -14.53
CA GLU A 46 -2.50 8.99 -15.06
C GLU A 46 -3.94 8.50 -15.16
N LYS A 47 -4.15 7.25 -15.55
CA LYS A 47 -5.48 6.64 -15.60
C LYS A 47 -6.05 6.47 -14.19
N ALA A 48 -5.20 6.08 -13.26
CA ALA A 48 -5.59 5.87 -11.88
C ALA A 48 -5.91 7.20 -11.17
N ALA A 49 -5.21 8.27 -11.53
CA ALA A 49 -5.37 9.57 -10.88
C ALA A 49 -6.83 10.05 -10.90
N GLY A 50 -7.53 9.87 -12.03
CA GLY A 50 -8.93 10.25 -12.10
C GLY A 50 -9.82 9.54 -11.10
N LEU A 51 -9.50 8.30 -10.76
CA LEU A 51 -10.24 7.52 -9.77
C LEU A 51 -10.04 8.05 -8.35
N LEU A 52 -8.94 8.75 -8.10
CA LEU A 52 -8.60 9.27 -6.77
C LEU A 52 -9.20 10.64 -6.48
N ASP A 53 -9.74 11.32 -7.48
CA ASP A 53 -10.20 12.71 -7.35
C ASP A 53 -11.23 12.90 -6.22
N GLY A 54 -12.08 11.92 -5.99
CA GLY A 54 -13.15 11.98 -5.00
C GLY A 54 -12.74 11.66 -3.56
N TYR A 55 -11.48 11.28 -3.33
CA TYR A 55 -11.04 10.88 -2.00
C TYR A 55 -10.36 12.04 -1.28
N GLY A 56 -10.74 12.25 -0.02
CA GLY A 56 -10.13 13.29 0.83
C GLY A 56 -8.77 12.90 1.36
N ARG A 57 -8.46 11.61 1.42
CA ARG A 57 -7.19 11.07 1.88
C ARG A 57 -6.71 9.97 0.95
N ILE A 58 -5.43 9.99 0.62
CA ILE A 58 -4.80 9.02 -0.27
C ILE A 58 -3.54 8.53 0.42
N GLY A 59 -3.56 7.27 0.86
CA GLY A 59 -2.41 6.65 1.53
C GLY A 59 -1.64 5.79 0.55
N CYS A 60 -0.34 6.03 0.39
CA CYS A 60 0.48 5.36 -0.61
C CYS A 60 1.40 4.32 0.01
N PHE A 61 1.23 3.07 -0.39
CA PHE A 61 2.13 1.95 -0.08
C PHE A 61 2.87 1.58 -1.36
N LEU A 62 3.80 2.44 -1.76
CA LEU A 62 4.55 2.27 -3.01
C LEU A 62 5.92 1.65 -2.72
N ASP A 63 6.55 1.09 -3.75
CA ASP A 63 7.86 0.48 -3.62
C ASP A 63 8.90 1.55 -3.20
N ARG A 64 9.87 1.13 -2.40
CA ARG A 64 10.95 2.01 -1.94
C ARG A 64 12.10 1.99 -2.95
N ASP A 65 11.77 2.37 -4.19
CA ASP A 65 12.72 2.50 -5.29
C ASP A 65 12.43 3.78 -6.07
N GLU A 66 13.19 4.00 -7.13
CA GLU A 66 13.06 5.23 -7.91
C GLU A 66 11.68 5.34 -8.57
N ALA A 67 11.16 4.24 -9.12
CA ALA A 67 9.85 4.22 -9.75
C ALA A 67 8.73 4.55 -8.74
N GLY A 68 8.81 3.97 -7.55
CA GLY A 68 7.85 4.27 -6.48
C GLY A 68 7.91 5.73 -6.03
N ARG A 69 9.11 6.27 -5.91
CA ARG A 69 9.28 7.69 -5.55
C ARG A 69 8.72 8.63 -6.61
N ARG A 70 8.89 8.30 -7.89
CA ARG A 70 8.32 9.10 -9.00
C ARG A 70 6.80 9.07 -8.97
N THR A 71 6.22 7.90 -8.72
CA THR A 71 4.77 7.74 -8.61
C THR A 71 4.23 8.57 -7.45
N LEU A 72 4.88 8.50 -6.28
CA LEU A 72 4.50 9.28 -5.12
C LEU A 72 4.57 10.79 -5.41
N ALA A 73 5.63 11.23 -6.09
CA ALA A 73 5.79 12.63 -6.46
C ALA A 73 4.68 13.09 -7.42
N ALA A 74 4.33 12.27 -8.39
CA ALA A 74 3.27 12.60 -9.35
C ALA A 74 1.91 12.74 -8.66
N LEU A 75 1.59 11.82 -7.74
CA LEU A 75 0.35 11.89 -6.97
C LEU A 75 0.33 13.10 -6.04
N THR A 76 1.46 13.41 -5.42
CA THR A 76 1.58 14.56 -4.53
C THR A 76 1.41 15.87 -5.30
N MET A 77 1.93 15.96 -6.52
CA MET A 77 1.73 17.14 -7.36
C MET A 77 0.25 17.39 -7.67
N ARG A 78 -0.50 16.32 -7.91
CA ARG A 78 -1.92 16.44 -8.27
C ARG A 78 -2.82 16.67 -7.06
N TYR A 79 -2.56 15.99 -5.94
CA TYR A 79 -3.46 15.96 -4.78
C TYR A 79 -2.93 16.69 -3.54
N GLY A 80 -1.66 17.05 -3.54
CA GLY A 80 -1.08 17.84 -2.45
C GLY A 80 -1.20 17.19 -1.09
N GLU A 81 -1.76 17.91 -0.14
CA GLU A 81 -1.85 17.46 1.26
C GLU A 81 -2.72 16.23 1.49
N ARG A 82 -3.53 15.85 0.51
CA ARG A 82 -4.34 14.64 0.61
C ARG A 82 -3.50 13.37 0.54
N VAL A 83 -2.28 13.45 -0.01
CA VAL A 83 -1.39 12.31 -0.17
C VAL A 83 -0.52 12.12 1.06
N THR A 84 -0.48 10.88 1.55
CA THR A 84 0.40 10.47 2.65
C THR A 84 1.24 9.30 2.19
N ASP A 85 2.56 9.40 2.38
CA ASP A 85 3.48 8.29 2.14
C ASP A 85 3.44 7.36 3.36
N ARG A 86 2.98 6.12 3.16
CA ARG A 86 2.86 5.12 4.21
C ARG A 86 3.98 4.08 4.17
N SER A 87 5.02 4.31 3.38
CA SER A 87 6.12 3.35 3.22
C SER A 87 6.97 3.16 4.48
N SER A 88 6.84 4.02 5.48
CA SER A 88 7.54 3.84 6.75
C SER A 88 7.16 2.54 7.46
N LEU A 89 5.99 1.97 7.19
CA LEU A 89 5.58 0.69 7.74
C LEU A 89 6.58 -0.42 7.39
N TYR A 90 7.12 -0.40 6.20
CA TYR A 90 8.08 -1.42 5.73
C TYR A 90 9.49 -0.86 5.54
N ASP A 91 9.89 0.01 6.45
CA ASP A 91 11.24 0.57 6.44
C ASP A 91 12.28 -0.56 6.49
N GLY A 92 13.31 -0.46 5.66
CA GLY A 92 14.31 -1.53 5.51
C GLY A 92 13.93 -2.59 4.46
N CYS A 93 12.71 -2.54 3.94
CA CYS A 93 12.24 -3.44 2.88
C CYS A 93 11.93 -2.65 1.61
N LYS A 94 11.99 -3.30 0.46
CA LYS A 94 11.68 -2.66 -0.81
C LYS A 94 10.19 -2.36 -0.93
N ASP A 95 9.36 -3.31 -0.50
CA ASP A 95 7.91 -3.22 -0.61
C ASP A 95 7.22 -3.92 0.56
N LEU A 96 5.91 -3.79 0.59
CA LEU A 96 5.09 -4.33 1.67
C LEU A 96 5.08 -5.86 1.68
N ASN A 97 5.11 -6.49 0.51
CA ASN A 97 5.15 -7.94 0.41
C ASN A 97 6.41 -8.51 1.07
N GLU A 98 7.56 -7.89 0.82
CA GLU A 98 8.82 -8.31 1.46
C GLU A 98 8.74 -8.16 2.98
N TYR A 99 8.17 -7.06 3.46
CA TYR A 99 7.96 -6.83 4.88
C TYR A 99 7.09 -7.92 5.51
N LEU A 100 6.00 -8.30 4.86
CA LEU A 100 5.12 -9.36 5.35
C LEU A 100 5.87 -10.69 5.45
N GLN A 101 6.64 -11.04 4.43
CA GLN A 101 7.41 -12.28 4.42
C GLN A 101 8.42 -12.33 5.56
N LEU A 102 9.14 -11.24 5.79
CA LEU A 102 10.12 -11.16 6.89
C LEU A 102 9.45 -11.24 8.25
N THR A 103 8.33 -10.56 8.43
CA THR A 103 7.59 -10.58 9.69
C THR A 103 7.07 -11.99 10.00
N THR A 104 6.51 -12.66 9.00
CA THR A 104 6.02 -14.03 9.15
C THR A 104 7.16 -15.00 9.49
N LYS A 105 8.30 -14.85 8.85
CA LYS A 105 9.49 -15.67 9.12
C LYS A 105 9.99 -15.48 10.55
N LYS A 106 10.02 -14.23 11.03
CA LYS A 106 10.42 -13.92 12.42
C LYS A 106 9.49 -14.56 13.43
N GLN A 107 8.18 -14.48 13.19
CA GLN A 107 7.18 -15.09 14.07
C GLN A 107 7.33 -16.60 14.14
N LYS A 108 7.56 -17.28 13.00
CA LYS A 108 7.84 -18.70 12.97
C LYS A 108 9.08 -19.07 13.76
N ASN A 109 10.16 -18.34 13.60
CA ASN A 109 11.40 -18.60 14.32
C ASN A 109 11.23 -18.43 15.82
N ASN A 110 10.52 -17.40 16.24
CA ASN A 110 10.24 -17.16 17.66
C ASN A 110 9.36 -18.26 18.24
N HIS A 111 8.35 -18.70 17.51
CA HIS A 111 7.49 -19.80 17.94
C HIS A 111 8.27 -21.10 18.10
N LEU A 112 9.13 -21.44 17.16
CA LEU A 112 9.97 -22.61 17.24
C LEU A 112 10.90 -22.57 18.43
N LYS A 113 11.49 -21.42 18.73
CA LYS A 113 12.37 -21.27 19.91
C LYS A 113 11.62 -21.51 21.22
N ILE A 114 10.39 -21.07 21.32
CA ILE A 114 9.57 -21.27 22.51
C ILE A 114 9.25 -22.76 22.69
N GLU A 115 8.95 -23.46 21.61
CA GLU A 115 8.65 -24.90 21.65
C GLU A 115 9.83 -25.75 22.04
N GLU A 116 11.06 -25.34 21.75
CA GLU A 116 12.28 -26.06 22.10
C GLU A 116 12.64 -25.96 23.58
N GLN A 117 12.04 -25.03 24.28
CA GLN A 117 12.25 -24.85 25.72
C GLN A 117 11.30 -25.72 26.56
#